data_83914edea8fefcfd8433ed31fbf7e2df
#
_entry.id   83914edea8fefcfd8433ed31fbf7e2df
#
_cell.length_a   1.000
_cell.length_b   1.000
_cell.length_c   1.000
_cell.angle_alpha   90.00
_cell.angle_beta   90.00
_cell.angle_gamma   90.00
#
_symmetry.space_group_name_H-M   'P 1'
#
loop_
_entity.id
_entity.type
_entity.pdbx_description
1 polymer ?
#
loop_
_entity_poly.entity_id
_entity_poly.type
_entity_poly.pdbx_seq_one_letter_code
_entity_poly.pdbx_strand_id
1 'polypeptide(L)'
;MSLLELIAYLSVLAYQAFAEDAPDDRSGQQWQVYNRIILRKLRACPEQDFRLNESRLGQSLKRHLSPVIFPESSTADAARCRENLEWLAVLIAATQERIDYEGSIDWFCFDPECRYQLKPGELVIYNQSEAGTERWQRTGRKSDLLWHYWMSRAVQAFVNSGLAEQMIGSPENHELNQLAYIKAMRSELQLQQIYGLGHRRSLSNGTQVQLHHVLLASELTSVFFQSQFIQPFQDYLRESGVLAHALGRLAMDGMLSGENRFPMTWSEEEEKIRRIKGWTVSEEHPRGSADSAKAILRFWTSDLSALSQQLLKQQPGMPAPRLYEQPFYKIGRYSFQFPWVGAQQNNLTAAINNLRRVNARRADVQAETQRVELALAESLRQRGFAVEVGYRPPVTEEDDAGEVDLICQRDGVLLLMEVKSGYIRSTTHEVWLHRTNTLRKAAWQLRRKRTAVARALVADQDLRFRLGYSGQCTETDLRAWIVDTSIELDGQSVDGFRVLSREALEVVLRDEKQLLRPVDQFDDEQGRCSLFPDGF
;
A
#
# COMPACT_ATOMS: atom_id res chain seq x y z
N MET A 1 28.55 -2.99 14.94
CA MET A 1 28.00 -2.96 13.57
C MET A 1 27.43 -1.58 13.31
N SER A 2 27.90 -0.89 12.27
CA SER A 2 27.35 0.40 11.80
C SER A 2 25.97 0.20 11.15
N LEU A 3 25.27 1.30 10.87
CA LEU A 3 23.97 1.24 10.18
C LEU A 3 24.12 0.64 8.77
N LEU A 4 25.13 1.05 8.02
CA LEU A 4 25.38 0.55 6.66
C LEU A 4 25.71 -0.95 6.64
N GLU A 5 26.55 -1.42 7.59
CA GLU A 5 26.87 -2.84 7.73
C GLU A 5 25.63 -3.68 8.03
N LEU A 6 24.81 -3.22 8.98
CA LEU A 6 23.54 -3.88 9.31
C LEU A 6 22.64 -4.00 8.07
N ILE A 7 22.45 -2.90 7.34
CA ILE A 7 21.63 -2.87 6.12
C ILE A 7 22.18 -3.82 5.06
N ALA A 8 23.51 -3.85 4.86
CA ALA A 8 24.14 -4.74 3.89
C ALA A 8 23.91 -6.22 4.22
N TYR A 9 24.10 -6.63 5.47
CA TYR A 9 23.85 -8.01 5.88
C TYR A 9 22.36 -8.39 5.81
N LEU A 10 21.46 -7.49 6.22
CA LEU A 10 20.01 -7.72 6.10
C LEU A 10 19.59 -7.91 4.64
N SER A 11 20.21 -7.18 3.70
CA SER A 11 19.91 -7.35 2.28
C SER A 11 20.36 -8.71 1.74
N VAL A 12 21.48 -9.25 2.21
CA VAL A 12 21.94 -10.60 1.85
C VAL A 12 20.98 -11.68 2.41
N LEU A 13 20.63 -11.56 3.69
CA LEU A 13 19.70 -12.50 4.33
C LEU A 13 18.30 -12.47 3.72
N ALA A 14 17.89 -11.32 3.22
CA ALA A 14 16.63 -11.21 2.50
C ALA A 14 16.61 -12.02 1.18
N TYR A 15 17.74 -12.07 0.48
CA TYR A 15 17.88 -12.93 -0.70
C TYR A 15 17.87 -14.43 -0.34
N GLN A 16 18.36 -14.81 0.82
CA GLN A 16 18.27 -16.20 1.31
C GLN A 16 16.80 -16.65 1.44
N ALA A 17 15.92 -15.76 1.82
CA ALA A 17 14.50 -16.09 1.94
C ALA A 17 13.81 -16.38 0.59
N PHE A 18 14.34 -15.88 -0.53
CA PHE A 18 13.89 -16.29 -1.87
C PHE A 18 14.42 -17.66 -2.29
N ALA A 19 15.45 -18.15 -1.61
CA ALA A 19 16.02 -19.48 -1.85
C ALA A 19 15.20 -20.61 -1.19
N GLU A 20 14.56 -20.29 -0.08
CA GLU A 20 13.65 -21.18 0.60
C GLU A 20 12.30 -21.03 -0.10
N ASP A 21 11.74 -22.11 -0.68
CA ASP A 21 10.39 -22.15 -1.25
C ASP A 21 9.34 -21.83 -0.15
N ALA A 22 9.44 -20.62 0.38
CA ALA A 22 8.51 -20.13 1.38
C ALA A 22 7.22 -19.75 0.67
N PRO A 23 6.07 -20.28 1.10
CA PRO A 23 4.79 -19.87 0.54
C PRO A 23 4.65 -18.36 0.61
N ASP A 24 4.03 -17.75 -0.42
CA ASP A 24 3.85 -16.30 -0.65
C ASP A 24 3.43 -15.47 0.57
N ASP A 25 2.84 -16.11 1.56
CA ASP A 25 2.32 -15.50 2.79
C ASP A 25 3.42 -14.98 3.74
N ARG A 26 4.68 -15.43 3.60
CA ARG A 26 5.79 -15.03 4.48
C ARG A 26 6.54 -13.77 4.00
N SER A 27 6.43 -13.40 2.75
CA SER A 27 7.16 -12.25 2.20
C SER A 27 6.77 -10.93 2.87
N GLY A 28 5.48 -10.74 3.18
CA GLY A 28 4.99 -9.57 3.91
C GLY A 28 5.43 -9.52 5.37
N GLN A 29 5.63 -10.68 6.01
CA GLN A 29 6.06 -10.76 7.42
C GLN A 29 7.55 -10.41 7.58
N GLN A 30 8.41 -10.81 6.66
CA GLN A 30 9.84 -10.50 6.69
C GLN A 30 10.10 -9.00 6.76
N TRP A 31 9.28 -8.20 6.06
CA TRP A 31 9.35 -6.75 6.12
C TRP A 31 9.19 -6.19 7.51
N GLN A 32 8.28 -6.72 8.28
CA GLN A 32 8.04 -6.25 9.65
C GLN A 32 9.26 -6.53 10.52
N VAL A 33 9.91 -7.67 10.32
CA VAL A 33 11.15 -8.04 11.05
C VAL A 33 12.28 -7.07 10.73
N TYR A 34 12.59 -6.87 9.46
CA TYR A 34 13.66 -5.96 9.05
C TYR A 34 13.37 -4.52 9.45
N ASN A 35 12.12 -4.08 9.27
CA ASN A 35 11.69 -2.77 9.72
C ASN A 35 11.96 -2.56 11.21
N ARG A 36 11.58 -3.54 12.05
CA ARG A 36 11.77 -3.48 13.50
C ARG A 36 13.25 -3.45 13.89
N ILE A 37 14.08 -4.25 13.25
CA ILE A 37 15.53 -4.30 13.49
C ILE A 37 16.18 -2.96 13.11
N ILE A 38 15.88 -2.42 11.92
CA ILE A 38 16.42 -1.13 11.45
C ILE A 38 15.97 0.01 12.35
N LEU A 39 14.69 0.10 12.70
CA LEU A 39 14.18 1.14 13.60
C LEU A 39 14.81 1.07 15.00
N ARG A 40 15.06 -0.13 15.51
CA ARG A 40 15.77 -0.31 16.78
C ARG A 40 17.22 0.19 16.69
N LYS A 41 17.90 -0.13 15.58
CA LYS A 41 19.26 0.40 15.32
C LYS A 41 19.24 1.92 15.22
N LEU A 42 18.29 2.51 14.51
CA LEU A 42 18.20 3.97 14.34
C LEU A 42 18.04 4.73 15.66
N ARG A 43 17.35 4.17 16.65
CA ARG A 43 17.22 4.77 18.00
C ARG A 43 18.54 4.85 18.76
N ALA A 44 19.51 4.00 18.45
CA ALA A 44 20.81 3.93 19.08
C ALA A 44 21.96 4.24 18.12
N CYS A 45 21.67 4.87 16.98
CA CYS A 45 22.64 5.10 15.93
C CYS A 45 23.46 6.35 16.23
N PRO A 46 24.81 6.28 16.28
CA PRO A 46 25.62 7.45 16.44
C PRO A 46 25.59 8.32 15.19
N GLU A 47 25.71 9.64 15.36
CA GLU A 47 25.63 10.61 14.25
C GLU A 47 26.62 10.33 13.11
N GLN A 48 27.80 9.79 13.45
CA GLN A 48 28.83 9.43 12.47
C GLN A 48 28.36 8.37 11.44
N ASP A 49 27.39 7.53 11.77
CA ASP A 49 26.86 6.51 10.86
C ASP A 49 26.08 7.14 9.70
N PHE A 50 25.59 8.37 9.86
CA PHE A 50 24.90 9.12 8.80
C PHE A 50 25.86 9.97 7.94
N ARG A 51 27.16 10.04 8.30
CA ARG A 51 28.18 10.79 7.56
C ARG A 51 28.96 9.86 6.64
N LEU A 52 28.32 9.45 5.53
CA LEU A 52 28.95 8.62 4.52
C LEU A 52 29.67 9.47 3.47
N ASN A 53 30.90 9.05 3.13
CA ASN A 53 31.62 9.48 1.94
C ASN A 53 32.00 8.25 1.10
N GLU A 54 32.50 8.47 -0.10
CA GLU A 54 32.85 7.40 -1.06
C GLU A 54 33.85 6.39 -0.48
N SER A 55 34.87 6.85 0.22
CA SER A 55 35.87 5.97 0.84
C SER A 55 35.25 5.06 1.91
N ARG A 56 34.44 5.62 2.79
CA ARG A 56 33.73 4.84 3.84
C ARG A 56 32.78 3.85 3.23
N LEU A 57 32.01 4.27 2.22
CA LEU A 57 31.07 3.41 1.51
C LEU A 57 31.83 2.24 0.86
N GLY A 58 32.85 2.52 0.07
CA GLY A 58 33.64 1.50 -0.60
C GLY A 58 34.36 0.54 0.36
N GLN A 59 34.95 1.05 1.46
CA GLN A 59 35.57 0.21 2.50
C GLN A 59 34.55 -0.69 3.20
N SER A 60 33.35 -0.19 3.53
CA SER A 60 32.33 -0.96 4.18
C SER A 60 31.81 -2.09 3.27
N LEU A 61 31.53 -1.79 2.01
CA LEU A 61 31.08 -2.78 1.04
C LEU A 61 32.15 -3.86 0.76
N LYS A 62 33.41 -3.45 0.62
CA LYS A 62 34.52 -4.38 0.43
C LYS A 62 34.68 -5.33 1.62
N ARG A 63 34.51 -4.85 2.84
CA ARG A 63 34.70 -5.67 4.06
C ARG A 63 33.48 -6.55 4.40
N HIS A 64 32.28 -6.13 4.09
CA HIS A 64 31.06 -6.73 4.61
C HIS A 64 30.14 -7.35 3.55
N LEU A 65 30.21 -6.89 2.30
CA LEU A 65 29.40 -7.43 1.22
C LEU A 65 30.21 -8.31 0.26
N SER A 66 31.37 -7.84 -0.21
CA SER A 66 32.19 -8.61 -1.15
C SER A 66 32.61 -10.00 -0.66
N PRO A 67 33.00 -10.22 0.62
CA PRO A 67 33.35 -11.56 1.09
C PRO A 67 32.20 -12.55 1.16
N VAL A 68 30.96 -12.05 1.22
CA VAL A 68 29.76 -12.89 1.18
C VAL A 68 29.43 -13.31 -0.24
N ILE A 69 29.59 -12.37 -1.19
CA ILE A 69 29.28 -12.60 -2.62
C ILE A 69 30.41 -13.37 -3.30
N PHE A 70 31.66 -13.09 -2.91
CA PHE A 70 32.89 -13.70 -3.45
C PHE A 70 33.72 -14.30 -2.32
N PRO A 71 33.29 -15.42 -1.72
CA PRO A 71 33.91 -15.98 -0.51
C PRO A 71 35.37 -16.42 -0.71
N GLU A 72 35.78 -16.68 -1.94
CA GLU A 72 37.16 -17.10 -2.28
C GLU A 72 38.14 -15.93 -2.31
N SER A 73 37.65 -14.69 -2.39
CA SER A 73 38.49 -13.51 -2.57
C SER A 73 39.10 -12.95 -1.28
N SER A 74 38.63 -13.33 -0.08
CA SER A 74 39.12 -12.82 1.21
C SER A 74 38.79 -13.76 2.36
N THR A 75 39.79 -14.53 2.83
CA THR A 75 39.61 -15.55 3.88
C THR A 75 39.37 -14.97 5.28
N ALA A 76 40.05 -13.90 5.66
CA ALA A 76 39.90 -13.30 7.00
C ALA A 76 38.58 -12.54 7.19
N ASP A 77 38.18 -11.77 6.19
CA ASP A 77 36.91 -11.03 6.24
C ASP A 77 35.72 -11.97 6.05
N ALA A 78 35.85 -13.07 5.28
CA ALA A 78 34.79 -14.06 5.05
C ALA A 78 34.36 -14.78 6.35
N ALA A 79 35.30 -15.11 7.25
CA ALA A 79 34.96 -15.73 8.53
C ALA A 79 34.13 -14.77 9.41
N ARG A 80 34.57 -13.52 9.49
CA ARG A 80 33.84 -12.46 10.23
C ARG A 80 32.48 -12.17 9.64
N CYS A 81 32.35 -12.15 8.32
CA CYS A 81 31.07 -11.95 7.66
C CYS A 81 30.09 -13.08 7.96
N ARG A 82 30.55 -14.35 7.96
CA ARG A 82 29.72 -15.50 8.35
C ARG A 82 29.22 -15.37 9.79
N GLU A 83 30.09 -15.07 10.73
CA GLU A 83 29.71 -14.87 12.13
C GLU A 83 28.65 -13.77 12.28
N ASN A 84 28.79 -12.63 11.57
CA ASN A 84 27.81 -11.58 11.58
C ASN A 84 26.46 -12.00 10.97
N LEU A 85 26.48 -12.78 9.88
CA LEU A 85 25.26 -13.31 9.24
C LEU A 85 24.54 -14.30 10.16
N GLU A 86 25.28 -15.23 10.79
CA GLU A 86 24.74 -16.19 11.76
C GLU A 86 24.09 -15.46 12.95
N TRP A 87 24.78 -14.47 13.51
CA TRP A 87 24.23 -13.65 14.60
C TRP A 87 22.96 -12.89 14.18
N LEU A 88 22.95 -12.32 12.97
CA LEU A 88 21.77 -11.62 12.44
C LEU A 88 20.63 -12.57 12.12
N ALA A 89 20.90 -13.78 11.65
CA ALA A 89 19.88 -14.81 11.43
C ALA A 89 19.16 -15.16 12.75
N VAL A 90 19.92 -15.31 13.84
CA VAL A 90 19.35 -15.50 15.19
C VAL A 90 18.50 -14.30 15.62
N LEU A 91 18.99 -13.07 15.38
CA LEU A 91 18.25 -11.85 15.70
C LEU A 91 16.95 -11.74 14.88
N ILE A 92 16.98 -12.11 13.61
CA ILE A 92 15.80 -12.15 12.74
C ILE A 92 14.79 -13.16 13.29
N ALA A 93 15.20 -14.40 13.59
CA ALA A 93 14.35 -15.43 14.15
C ALA A 93 13.70 -14.99 15.48
N ALA A 94 14.48 -14.45 16.40
CA ALA A 94 13.99 -13.96 17.68
C ALA A 94 13.05 -12.74 17.52
N THR A 95 13.28 -11.89 16.51
CA THR A 95 12.40 -10.77 16.22
C THR A 95 11.10 -11.23 15.59
N GLN A 96 11.13 -12.25 14.73
CA GLN A 96 9.95 -12.89 14.15
C GLN A 96 9.10 -13.53 15.26
N GLU A 97 9.71 -14.35 16.12
CA GLU A 97 9.01 -14.96 17.26
C GLU A 97 8.31 -13.93 18.14
N ARG A 98 8.98 -12.80 18.39
CA ARG A 98 8.37 -11.70 19.12
C ARG A 98 7.19 -11.07 18.38
N ILE A 99 7.28 -10.89 17.06
CA ILE A 99 6.18 -10.36 16.23
C ILE A 99 4.99 -11.33 16.27
N ASP A 100 5.25 -12.63 16.14
CA ASP A 100 4.22 -13.66 16.18
C ASP A 100 3.53 -13.70 17.54
N TYR A 101 4.30 -13.57 18.61
CA TYR A 101 3.76 -13.47 19.97
C TYR A 101 2.89 -12.21 20.15
N GLU A 102 3.38 -11.04 19.72
CA GLU A 102 2.59 -9.79 19.76
C GLU A 102 1.32 -9.91 18.91
N GLY A 103 1.42 -10.50 17.71
CA GLY A 103 0.28 -10.80 16.83
C GLY A 103 -0.73 -11.74 17.49
N SER A 104 -0.25 -12.75 18.22
CA SER A 104 -1.09 -13.68 18.96
C SER A 104 -1.86 -12.98 20.09
N ILE A 105 -1.21 -12.04 20.78
CA ILE A 105 -1.88 -11.20 21.79
C ILE A 105 -2.94 -10.31 21.13
N ASP A 106 -2.63 -9.70 19.98
CA ASP A 106 -3.57 -8.87 19.23
C ASP A 106 -4.81 -9.69 18.81
N TRP A 107 -4.62 -10.91 18.30
CA TRP A 107 -5.72 -11.83 17.98
C TRP A 107 -6.57 -12.13 19.19
N PHE A 108 -5.95 -12.47 20.31
CA PHE A 108 -6.65 -12.76 21.55
C PHE A 108 -7.42 -11.56 22.11
N CYS A 109 -6.81 -10.38 22.09
CA CYS A 109 -7.39 -9.17 22.68
C CYS A 109 -8.47 -8.53 21.80
N PHE A 110 -8.34 -8.60 20.47
CA PHE A 110 -9.13 -7.78 19.56
C PHE A 110 -10.00 -8.57 18.58
N ASP A 111 -9.86 -9.90 18.50
CA ASP A 111 -10.78 -10.77 17.78
C ASP A 111 -11.71 -11.49 18.77
N PRO A 112 -13.01 -11.16 18.82
CA PRO A 112 -13.96 -11.77 19.74
C PRO A 112 -14.19 -13.26 19.47
N GLU A 113 -13.80 -13.77 18.30
CA GLU A 113 -13.94 -15.17 17.92
C GLU A 113 -12.69 -16.00 18.23
N CYS A 114 -11.57 -15.34 18.54
CA CYS A 114 -10.32 -15.99 18.92
C CYS A 114 -10.42 -16.60 20.32
N ARG A 115 -9.94 -17.83 20.45
CA ARG A 115 -9.84 -18.56 21.72
C ARG A 115 -8.43 -19.10 21.86
N TYR A 116 -8.00 -19.31 23.08
CA TYR A 116 -6.73 -19.97 23.35
C TYR A 116 -6.88 -21.06 24.40
N GLN A 117 -6.00 -22.03 24.34
CA GLN A 117 -5.87 -23.09 25.31
C GLN A 117 -4.43 -23.15 25.81
N LEU A 118 -4.26 -23.16 27.12
CA LEU A 118 -2.96 -23.42 27.73
C LEU A 118 -2.73 -24.93 27.75
N LYS A 119 -1.72 -25.38 27.04
CA LYS A 119 -1.18 -26.74 27.18
C LYS A 119 0.11 -26.67 27.99
N PRO A 120 0.52 -27.73 28.71
CA PRO A 120 1.77 -27.74 29.44
C PRO A 120 2.95 -27.37 28.53
N GLY A 121 3.58 -26.20 28.79
CA GLY A 121 4.70 -25.69 28.01
C GLY A 121 4.37 -25.02 26.69
N GLU A 122 3.10 -24.89 26.32
CA GLU A 122 2.68 -24.31 25.05
C GLU A 122 1.38 -23.51 25.17
N LEU A 123 1.33 -22.31 24.61
CA LEU A 123 0.10 -21.54 24.40
C LEU A 123 -0.41 -21.78 22.98
N VAL A 124 -1.56 -22.42 22.83
CA VAL A 124 -2.20 -22.65 21.54
C VAL A 124 -3.34 -21.66 21.35
N ILE A 125 -3.26 -20.86 20.28
CA ILE A 125 -4.32 -19.97 19.86
C ILE A 125 -5.10 -20.64 18.73
N TYR A 126 -6.43 -20.65 18.86
CA TYR A 126 -7.31 -21.19 17.83
C TYR A 126 -8.60 -20.38 17.73
N ASN A 127 -9.16 -20.32 16.55
CA ASN A 127 -10.50 -19.78 16.35
C ASN A 127 -11.53 -20.87 16.68
N GLN A 128 -12.49 -20.52 17.53
CA GLN A 128 -13.63 -21.42 17.79
C GLN A 128 -14.65 -21.45 16.66
N SER A 129 -14.67 -20.41 15.84
CA SER A 129 -15.64 -20.26 14.77
C SER A 129 -14.90 -20.26 13.42
N GLU A 130 -15.32 -21.18 12.55
CA GLU A 130 -14.89 -21.16 11.14
C GLU A 130 -15.26 -19.83 10.44
N ALA A 131 -16.33 -19.17 10.91
CA ALA A 131 -16.81 -17.92 10.34
C ALA A 131 -15.80 -16.77 10.38
N GLY A 132 -14.91 -16.73 11.40
CA GLY A 132 -13.83 -15.73 11.48
C GLY A 132 -12.79 -15.93 10.39
N THR A 133 -12.29 -17.17 10.26
CA THR A 133 -11.32 -17.55 9.22
C THR A 133 -11.90 -17.38 7.83
N GLU A 134 -13.14 -17.85 7.60
CA GLU A 134 -13.84 -17.64 6.33
C GLU A 134 -14.01 -16.16 5.97
N ARG A 135 -14.23 -15.31 6.96
CA ARG A 135 -14.39 -13.86 6.76
C ARG A 135 -13.11 -13.25 6.24
N TRP A 136 -11.96 -13.58 6.83
CA TRP A 136 -10.65 -13.12 6.38
C TRP A 136 -10.31 -13.65 4.98
N GLN A 137 -10.54 -14.94 4.73
CA GLN A 137 -10.34 -15.54 3.41
C GLN A 137 -11.26 -14.92 2.35
N ARG A 138 -12.51 -14.62 2.70
CA ARG A 138 -13.45 -13.92 1.81
C ARG A 138 -12.98 -12.51 1.48
N THR A 139 -12.44 -11.79 2.46
CA THR A 139 -11.87 -10.46 2.24
C THR A 139 -10.64 -10.51 1.36
N GLY A 140 -9.75 -11.48 1.56
CA GLY A 140 -8.60 -11.72 0.70
C GLY A 140 -9.01 -11.99 -0.75
N ARG A 141 -9.87 -12.98 -0.98
CA ARG A 141 -10.40 -13.29 -2.33
C ARG A 141 -11.06 -12.08 -2.99
N LYS A 142 -11.79 -11.27 -2.22
CA LYS A 142 -12.41 -10.05 -2.75
C LYS A 142 -11.38 -9.00 -3.13
N SER A 143 -10.29 -8.85 -2.37
CA SER A 143 -9.17 -7.97 -2.71
C SER A 143 -8.51 -8.39 -4.01
N ASP A 144 -8.31 -9.69 -4.22
CA ASP A 144 -7.74 -10.22 -5.47
C ASP A 144 -8.66 -9.95 -6.67
N LEU A 145 -9.96 -10.18 -6.52
CA LEU A 145 -10.93 -9.86 -7.56
C LEU A 145 -10.95 -8.36 -7.90
N LEU A 146 -10.88 -7.49 -6.90
CA LEU A 146 -10.79 -6.04 -7.10
C LEU A 146 -9.48 -5.66 -7.79
N TRP A 147 -8.37 -6.33 -7.46
CA TRP A 147 -7.10 -6.11 -8.15
C TRP A 147 -7.22 -6.43 -9.64
N HIS A 148 -7.80 -7.58 -10.02
CA HIS A 148 -8.04 -7.97 -11.42
C HIS A 148 -8.99 -7.00 -12.14
N TYR A 149 -10.05 -6.58 -11.46
CA TYR A 149 -10.98 -5.59 -11.98
C TYR A 149 -10.27 -4.29 -12.39
N TRP A 150 -9.45 -3.73 -11.50
CA TRP A 150 -8.71 -2.50 -11.79
C TRP A 150 -7.63 -2.69 -12.85
N MET A 151 -6.99 -3.87 -12.90
CA MET A 151 -6.02 -4.21 -13.95
C MET A 151 -6.68 -4.24 -15.32
N SER A 152 -7.82 -4.90 -15.46
CA SER A 152 -8.58 -4.95 -16.73
C SER A 152 -8.94 -3.55 -17.21
N ARG A 153 -9.36 -2.68 -16.31
CA ARG A 153 -9.65 -1.28 -16.64
C ARG A 153 -8.41 -0.48 -17.03
N ALA A 154 -7.30 -0.73 -16.39
CA ALA A 154 -6.03 -0.09 -16.72
C ALA A 154 -5.51 -0.52 -18.10
N VAL A 155 -5.60 -1.81 -18.43
CA VAL A 155 -5.26 -2.32 -19.75
C VAL A 155 -6.12 -1.65 -20.83
N GLN A 156 -7.42 -1.57 -20.60
CA GLN A 156 -8.34 -0.89 -21.54
C GLN A 156 -7.98 0.60 -21.70
N ALA A 157 -7.69 1.30 -20.59
CA ALA A 157 -7.28 2.70 -20.63
C ALA A 157 -5.93 2.88 -21.35
N PHE A 158 -4.98 1.96 -21.14
CA PHE A 158 -3.69 1.95 -21.82
C PHE A 158 -3.83 1.78 -23.34
N VAL A 159 -4.64 0.85 -23.77
CA VAL A 159 -4.94 0.64 -25.20
C VAL A 159 -5.64 1.87 -25.79
N ASN A 160 -6.67 2.38 -25.11
CA ASN A 160 -7.43 3.54 -25.59
C ASN A 160 -6.59 4.84 -25.64
N SER A 161 -5.52 4.94 -24.86
CA SER A 161 -4.61 6.10 -24.90
C SER A 161 -3.65 6.10 -26.10
N GLY A 162 -3.59 5.02 -26.87
CA GLY A 162 -2.64 4.85 -27.97
C GLY A 162 -1.19 4.57 -27.51
N LEU A 163 -0.93 4.44 -26.23
CA LEU A 163 0.40 4.11 -25.68
C LEU A 163 0.82 2.67 -26.03
N ALA A 164 -0.13 1.79 -26.28
CA ALA A 164 0.13 0.41 -26.69
C ALA A 164 0.89 0.31 -28.02
N GLU A 165 0.71 1.30 -28.91
CA GLU A 165 1.35 1.36 -30.22
C GLU A 165 2.69 2.12 -30.22
N GLN A 166 3.05 2.72 -29.08
CA GLN A 166 4.25 3.53 -28.95
C GLN A 166 5.39 2.74 -28.31
N MET A 167 6.60 2.96 -28.79
CA MET A 167 7.81 2.45 -28.15
C MET A 167 8.05 3.19 -26.82
N ILE A 168 7.95 2.47 -25.70
CA ILE A 168 8.17 3.03 -24.38
C ILE A 168 9.57 2.63 -23.89
N GLY A 169 10.50 3.59 -23.89
CA GLY A 169 11.89 3.37 -23.55
C GLY A 169 12.70 2.71 -24.66
N SER A 170 13.73 1.92 -24.28
CA SER A 170 14.51 1.14 -25.25
C SER A 170 13.78 -0.14 -25.67
N PRO A 171 14.10 -0.72 -26.85
CA PRO A 171 13.48 -1.96 -27.31
C PRO A 171 13.57 -3.11 -26.28
N GLU A 172 14.71 -3.23 -25.59
CA GLU A 172 14.97 -4.30 -24.63
C GLU A 172 14.09 -4.17 -23.36
N ASN A 173 13.65 -2.96 -23.03
CA ASN A 173 12.85 -2.68 -21.84
C ASN A 173 11.39 -2.36 -22.17
N HIS A 174 11.00 -2.42 -23.42
CA HIS A 174 9.69 -1.96 -23.90
C HIS A 174 8.52 -2.66 -23.16
N GLU A 175 8.51 -3.99 -23.17
CA GLU A 175 7.45 -4.78 -22.53
C GLU A 175 7.35 -4.54 -21.03
N LEU A 176 8.50 -4.47 -20.36
CA LEU A 176 8.58 -4.19 -18.93
C LEU A 176 8.09 -2.77 -18.61
N ASN A 177 8.43 -1.81 -19.46
CA ASN A 177 7.96 -0.44 -19.29
C ASN A 177 6.45 -0.35 -19.54
N GLN A 178 5.90 -1.06 -20.55
CA GLN A 178 4.44 -1.13 -20.76
C GLN A 178 3.72 -1.68 -19.52
N LEU A 179 4.24 -2.76 -18.93
CA LEU A 179 3.69 -3.33 -17.71
C LEU A 179 3.70 -2.32 -16.55
N ALA A 180 4.80 -1.58 -16.36
CA ALA A 180 4.90 -0.55 -15.34
C ALA A 180 3.89 0.59 -15.57
N TYR A 181 3.69 1.02 -16.83
CA TYR A 181 2.68 2.02 -17.19
C TYR A 181 1.26 1.54 -16.87
N ILE A 182 0.91 0.31 -17.24
CA ILE A 182 -0.40 -0.28 -16.94
C ILE A 182 -0.63 -0.34 -15.41
N LYS A 183 0.36 -0.78 -14.63
CA LYS A 183 0.28 -0.81 -13.16
C LYS A 183 0.13 0.59 -12.56
N ALA A 184 0.84 1.58 -13.10
CA ALA A 184 0.70 2.98 -12.68
C ALA A 184 -0.69 3.52 -13.01
N MET A 185 -1.21 3.26 -14.21
CA MET A 185 -2.57 3.62 -14.61
C MET A 185 -3.64 2.95 -13.75
N ARG A 186 -3.45 1.66 -13.40
CA ARG A 186 -4.33 0.97 -12.44
C ARG A 186 -4.42 1.73 -11.13
N SER A 187 -3.27 2.07 -10.56
CA SER A 187 -3.19 2.76 -9.28
C SER A 187 -3.76 4.18 -9.37
N GLU A 188 -3.52 4.88 -10.47
CA GLU A 188 -4.07 6.20 -10.72
C GLU A 188 -5.60 6.17 -10.83
N LEU A 189 -6.16 5.27 -11.64
CA LEU A 189 -7.61 5.09 -11.79
C LEU A 189 -8.28 4.81 -10.44
N GLN A 190 -7.70 3.92 -9.65
CA GLN A 190 -8.22 3.59 -8.33
C GLN A 190 -8.18 4.81 -7.38
N LEU A 191 -7.06 5.53 -7.34
CA LEU A 191 -6.92 6.73 -6.52
C LEU A 191 -7.88 7.85 -6.95
N GLN A 192 -8.10 8.03 -8.23
CA GLN A 192 -9.04 9.03 -8.76
C GLN A 192 -10.49 8.67 -8.45
N GLN A 193 -10.89 7.42 -8.71
CA GLN A 193 -12.30 7.02 -8.61
C GLN A 193 -12.73 6.74 -7.17
N ILE A 194 -11.83 6.20 -6.34
CA ILE A 194 -12.16 5.86 -4.95
C ILE A 194 -11.88 7.03 -4.00
N TYR A 195 -10.73 7.70 -4.16
CA TYR A 195 -10.29 8.78 -3.26
C TYR A 195 -10.53 10.19 -3.83
N GLY A 196 -11.09 10.31 -5.03
CA GLY A 196 -11.35 11.60 -5.68
C GLY A 196 -10.09 12.43 -5.94
N LEU A 197 -8.93 11.78 -6.13
CA LEU A 197 -7.69 12.50 -6.38
C LEU A 197 -7.65 13.05 -7.80
N GLY A 198 -7.22 14.30 -7.95
CA GLY A 198 -6.98 14.88 -9.27
C GLY A 198 -5.68 14.38 -9.91
N HIS A 199 -5.53 14.62 -11.23
CA HIS A 199 -4.32 14.25 -11.98
C HIS A 199 -3.03 14.91 -11.47
N ARG A 200 -3.13 16.07 -10.82
CA ARG A 200 -2.00 16.79 -10.22
C ARG A 200 -2.12 16.85 -8.72
N ARG A 201 -0.99 16.70 -8.05
CA ARG A 201 -0.90 16.74 -6.59
C ARG A 201 0.25 17.62 -6.15
N SER A 202 0.01 18.40 -5.10
CA SER A 202 1.07 19.10 -4.39
C SER A 202 1.76 18.11 -3.45
N LEU A 203 3.07 17.94 -3.57
CA LEU A 203 3.87 17.17 -2.65
C LEU A 203 4.44 18.05 -1.53
N SER A 204 5.16 17.46 -0.59
CA SER A 204 5.61 18.09 0.67
C SER A 204 6.36 19.41 0.54
N ASN A 205 6.93 19.70 -0.62
CA ASN A 205 7.64 20.96 -0.91
C ASN A 205 6.78 21.99 -1.70
N GLY A 206 5.48 21.73 -1.87
CA GLY A 206 4.58 22.57 -2.66
C GLY A 206 4.67 22.38 -4.17
N THR A 207 5.60 21.56 -4.68
CA THR A 207 5.73 21.28 -6.11
C THR A 207 4.51 20.49 -6.60
N GLN A 208 3.88 20.97 -7.66
CA GLN A 208 2.81 20.27 -8.34
C GLN A 208 3.39 19.19 -9.27
N VAL A 209 3.00 17.94 -9.07
CA VAL A 209 3.40 16.80 -9.91
C VAL A 209 2.19 16.06 -10.44
N GLN A 210 2.33 15.42 -11.59
CA GLN A 210 1.31 14.52 -12.08
C GLN A 210 1.28 13.26 -11.21
N LEU A 211 0.11 12.84 -10.78
CA LEU A 211 -0.08 11.65 -9.95
C LEU A 211 0.48 10.41 -10.64
N HIS A 212 0.22 10.29 -11.96
CA HIS A 212 0.77 9.22 -12.79
C HIS A 212 2.29 9.10 -12.67
N HIS A 213 3.03 10.20 -12.74
CA HIS A 213 4.50 10.18 -12.64
C HIS A 213 5.01 9.71 -11.28
N VAL A 214 4.27 10.05 -10.19
CA VAL A 214 4.59 9.57 -8.84
C VAL A 214 4.49 8.05 -8.76
N LEU A 215 3.41 7.49 -9.31
CA LEU A 215 3.14 6.06 -9.33
C LEU A 215 4.07 5.32 -10.29
N LEU A 216 4.26 5.87 -11.49
CA LEU A 216 5.13 5.29 -12.51
C LEU A 216 6.57 5.13 -12.03
N ALA A 217 7.09 6.10 -11.28
CA ALA A 217 8.46 6.00 -10.73
C ALA A 217 8.63 4.78 -9.82
N SER A 218 7.63 4.45 -9.02
CA SER A 218 7.63 3.28 -8.16
C SER A 218 7.45 1.99 -8.96
N GLU A 219 6.53 1.96 -9.93
CA GLU A 219 6.26 0.78 -10.75
C GLU A 219 7.44 0.42 -11.67
N LEU A 220 8.08 1.41 -12.32
CA LEU A 220 9.30 1.19 -13.10
C LEU A 220 10.43 0.62 -12.23
N THR A 221 10.57 1.12 -11.00
CA THR A 221 11.56 0.60 -10.05
C THR A 221 11.25 -0.85 -9.67
N SER A 222 9.99 -1.18 -9.40
CA SER A 222 9.55 -2.54 -9.06
C SER A 222 9.78 -3.53 -10.19
N VAL A 223 9.38 -3.17 -11.40
CA VAL A 223 9.55 -4.01 -12.58
C VAL A 223 11.04 -4.21 -12.89
N PHE A 224 11.86 -3.15 -12.78
CA PHE A 224 13.30 -3.25 -12.96
C PHE A 224 13.95 -4.23 -11.96
N PHE A 225 13.62 -4.12 -10.68
CA PHE A 225 14.18 -5.04 -9.69
C PHE A 225 13.69 -6.48 -9.88
N GLN A 226 12.44 -6.68 -10.24
CA GLN A 226 11.93 -8.02 -10.52
C GLN A 226 12.68 -8.67 -11.69
N SER A 227 12.84 -7.96 -12.81
CA SER A 227 13.43 -8.52 -14.03
C SER A 227 14.95 -8.59 -14.01
N GLN A 228 15.63 -7.64 -13.38
CA GLN A 228 17.09 -7.53 -13.45
C GLN A 228 17.80 -8.09 -12.21
N PHE A 229 17.08 -8.36 -11.12
CA PHE A 229 17.67 -8.85 -9.88
C PHE A 229 17.02 -10.15 -9.41
N ILE A 230 15.72 -10.16 -9.17
CA ILE A 230 15.05 -11.28 -8.51
C ILE A 230 14.97 -12.48 -9.44
N GLN A 231 14.45 -12.31 -10.65
CA GLN A 231 14.33 -13.39 -11.61
C GLN A 231 15.69 -14.03 -11.97
N PRO A 232 16.74 -13.28 -12.38
CA PRO A 232 18.04 -13.84 -12.64
C PRO A 232 18.66 -14.54 -11.42
N PHE A 233 18.50 -13.96 -10.22
CA PHE A 233 18.96 -14.59 -8.99
C PHE A 233 18.31 -15.97 -8.77
N GLN A 234 17.00 -16.07 -8.92
CA GLN A 234 16.27 -17.33 -8.78
C GLN A 234 16.70 -18.36 -9.82
N ASP A 235 16.96 -17.94 -11.05
CA ASP A 235 17.47 -18.80 -12.12
C ASP A 235 18.86 -19.34 -11.77
N TYR A 236 19.78 -18.48 -11.35
CA TYR A 236 21.12 -18.89 -10.93
C TYR A 236 21.13 -19.78 -9.68
N LEU A 237 20.20 -19.53 -8.78
CA LEU A 237 20.06 -20.35 -7.58
C LEU A 237 19.54 -21.76 -7.93
N ARG A 238 18.55 -21.86 -8.84
CA ARG A 238 18.06 -23.15 -9.34
C ARG A 238 19.17 -23.96 -10.04
N GLU A 239 20.06 -23.29 -10.79
CA GLU A 239 21.19 -23.93 -11.46
C GLU A 239 22.28 -24.41 -10.49
N SER A 240 22.63 -23.59 -9.52
CA SER A 240 23.80 -23.84 -8.66
C SER A 240 23.48 -24.51 -7.32
N GLY A 241 22.24 -24.31 -6.81
CA GLY A 241 21.86 -24.70 -5.45
C GLY A 241 22.59 -23.96 -4.32
N VAL A 242 23.43 -22.94 -4.66
CA VAL A 242 24.29 -22.26 -3.69
C VAL A 242 24.07 -20.76 -3.75
N LEU A 243 23.60 -20.18 -2.64
CA LEU A 243 23.29 -18.74 -2.51
C LEU A 243 24.44 -17.83 -2.95
N ALA A 244 25.65 -18.09 -2.45
CA ALA A 244 26.82 -17.26 -2.77
C ALA A 244 27.16 -17.30 -4.27
N HIS A 245 27.02 -18.44 -4.93
CA HIS A 245 27.23 -18.56 -6.37
C HIS A 245 26.17 -17.78 -7.17
N ALA A 246 24.91 -17.86 -6.76
CA ALA A 246 23.82 -17.11 -7.41
C ALA A 246 24.04 -15.58 -7.27
N LEU A 247 24.37 -15.12 -6.06
CA LEU A 247 24.69 -13.71 -5.83
C LEU A 247 25.95 -13.27 -6.58
N GLY A 248 26.98 -14.11 -6.63
CA GLY A 248 28.21 -13.87 -7.37
C GLY A 248 27.96 -13.72 -8.88
N ARG A 249 27.18 -14.62 -9.48
CA ARG A 249 26.80 -14.52 -10.90
C ARG A 249 25.99 -13.25 -11.17
N LEU A 250 24.98 -12.95 -10.34
CA LEU A 250 24.20 -11.73 -10.46
C LEU A 250 25.09 -10.47 -10.43
N ALA A 251 26.04 -10.42 -9.50
CA ALA A 251 26.98 -9.32 -9.39
C ALA A 251 27.90 -9.22 -10.62
N MET A 252 28.39 -10.35 -11.14
CA MET A 252 29.22 -10.38 -12.34
C MET A 252 28.48 -9.90 -13.58
N ASP A 253 27.24 -10.31 -13.78
CA ASP A 253 26.41 -9.83 -14.88
C ASP A 253 26.16 -8.31 -14.79
N GLY A 254 25.95 -7.81 -13.57
CA GLY A 254 25.87 -6.38 -13.32
C GLY A 254 27.16 -5.65 -13.72
N MET A 255 28.33 -6.18 -13.32
CA MET A 255 29.62 -5.59 -13.68
C MET A 255 29.85 -5.58 -15.20
N LEU A 256 29.46 -6.65 -15.90
CA LEU A 256 29.57 -6.75 -17.36
C LEU A 256 28.64 -5.75 -18.07
N SER A 257 27.49 -5.46 -17.47
CA SER A 257 26.50 -4.50 -17.98
C SER A 257 26.80 -3.05 -17.55
N GLY A 258 27.83 -2.82 -16.74
CA GLY A 258 28.11 -1.51 -16.14
C GLY A 258 27.09 -1.10 -15.06
N GLU A 259 26.40 -2.07 -14.47
CA GLU A 259 25.39 -1.90 -13.45
C GLU A 259 25.81 -2.49 -12.10
N ASN A 260 25.22 -1.96 -11.04
CA ASN A 260 25.43 -2.48 -9.69
C ASN A 260 24.30 -3.47 -9.35
N ARG A 261 24.52 -4.77 -9.55
CA ARG A 261 23.56 -5.84 -9.23
C ARG A 261 23.93 -6.61 -7.96
N PHE A 262 24.14 -5.87 -6.89
CA PHE A 262 24.32 -6.44 -5.54
C PHE A 262 22.97 -6.57 -4.81
N PRO A 263 22.90 -7.35 -3.71
CA PRO A 263 21.70 -7.45 -2.88
C PRO A 263 21.16 -6.10 -2.37
N MET A 264 22.00 -5.10 -2.33
CA MET A 264 21.70 -3.70 -2.04
C MET A 264 22.28 -2.81 -3.13
N THR A 265 21.48 -1.93 -3.70
CA THR A 265 21.96 -0.92 -4.65
C THR A 265 22.10 0.43 -3.98
N TRP A 266 22.98 1.26 -4.52
CA TRP A 266 23.17 2.63 -4.07
C TRP A 266 23.53 3.55 -5.23
N SER A 267 23.19 4.82 -5.08
CA SER A 267 23.60 5.88 -6.01
C SER A 267 23.58 7.23 -5.27
N GLU A 268 24.21 8.24 -5.85
CA GLU A 268 24.01 9.60 -5.39
C GLU A 268 22.59 10.10 -5.71
N GLU A 269 22.08 11.02 -4.89
CA GLU A 269 20.73 11.58 -5.04
C GLU A 269 20.54 12.22 -6.43
N GLU A 270 21.57 12.91 -6.94
CA GLU A 270 21.54 13.55 -8.26
C GLU A 270 21.37 12.56 -9.41
N GLU A 271 21.96 11.39 -9.31
CA GLU A 271 21.80 10.33 -10.31
C GLU A 271 20.36 9.81 -10.31
N LYS A 272 19.76 9.59 -9.14
CA LYS A 272 18.35 9.20 -9.04
C LYS A 272 17.43 10.26 -9.63
N ILE A 273 17.67 11.53 -9.33
CA ILE A 273 16.91 12.65 -9.91
C ILE A 273 17.00 12.63 -11.44
N ARG A 274 18.19 12.38 -12.00
CA ARG A 274 18.38 12.30 -13.46
C ARG A 274 17.57 11.18 -14.09
N ARG A 275 17.54 10.00 -13.46
CA ARG A 275 16.71 8.85 -13.93
C ARG A 275 15.23 9.18 -13.85
N ILE A 276 14.74 9.64 -12.69
CA ILE A 276 13.34 9.98 -12.48
C ILE A 276 12.89 11.11 -13.42
N LYS A 277 13.76 12.07 -13.71
CA LYS A 277 13.47 13.14 -14.68
C LYS A 277 13.03 12.58 -16.03
N GLY A 278 13.67 11.51 -16.53
CA GLY A 278 13.28 10.86 -17.76
C GLY A 278 11.85 10.25 -17.72
N TRP A 279 11.34 9.94 -16.53
CA TRP A 279 10.00 9.40 -16.34
C TRP A 279 8.93 10.48 -16.17
N THR A 280 9.32 11.76 -16.06
CA THR A 280 8.41 12.91 -15.93
C THR A 280 8.17 13.64 -17.26
N VAL A 281 8.39 12.96 -18.38
CA VAL A 281 8.13 13.50 -19.71
C VAL A 281 6.63 13.72 -19.89
N SER A 282 6.26 14.90 -20.39
CA SER A 282 4.89 15.30 -20.68
C SER A 282 4.90 16.36 -21.78
N GLU A 283 3.73 16.74 -22.31
CA GLU A 283 3.60 17.82 -23.28
C GLU A 283 4.21 19.14 -22.76
N GLU A 284 4.00 19.45 -21.49
CA GLU A 284 4.55 20.66 -20.84
C GLU A 284 6.07 20.55 -20.62
N HIS A 285 6.58 19.34 -20.43
CA HIS A 285 7.98 19.05 -20.16
C HIS A 285 8.52 17.93 -21.06
N PRO A 286 8.76 18.20 -22.35
CA PRO A 286 9.21 17.17 -23.31
C PRO A 286 10.56 16.52 -22.97
N ARG A 287 11.35 17.16 -22.09
CA ARG A 287 12.65 16.64 -21.58
C ARG A 287 12.57 16.23 -20.11
N GLY A 288 11.37 16.10 -19.57
CA GLY A 288 11.11 15.86 -18.15
C GLY A 288 11.41 17.06 -17.25
N SER A 289 10.87 17.05 -16.04
CA SER A 289 10.97 18.11 -15.04
C SER A 289 11.90 17.69 -13.90
N ALA A 290 12.97 18.46 -13.67
CA ALA A 290 13.89 18.21 -12.56
C ALA A 290 13.24 18.46 -11.19
N ASP A 291 12.34 19.45 -11.08
CA ASP A 291 11.65 19.76 -9.83
C ASP A 291 10.63 18.67 -9.50
N SER A 292 9.88 18.18 -10.49
CA SER A 292 9.01 17.02 -10.33
C SER A 292 9.81 15.79 -9.91
N ALA A 293 10.95 15.52 -10.54
CA ALA A 293 11.80 14.39 -10.19
C ALA A 293 12.32 14.46 -8.74
N LYS A 294 12.76 15.65 -8.29
CA LYS A 294 13.16 15.87 -6.89
C LYS A 294 12.00 15.65 -5.91
N ALA A 295 10.81 16.15 -6.25
CA ALA A 295 9.63 15.99 -5.42
C ALA A 295 9.20 14.52 -5.33
N ILE A 296 9.20 13.79 -6.45
CA ILE A 296 8.90 12.35 -6.52
C ILE A 296 9.92 11.54 -5.72
N LEU A 297 11.22 11.81 -5.89
CA LEU A 297 12.26 11.12 -5.12
C LEU A 297 12.05 11.32 -3.62
N ARG A 298 11.81 12.55 -3.17
CA ARG A 298 11.53 12.85 -1.75
C ARG A 298 10.28 12.14 -1.23
N PHE A 299 9.23 12.06 -2.05
CA PHE A 299 7.99 11.37 -1.68
C PHE A 299 8.24 9.89 -1.35
N TRP A 300 9.13 9.23 -2.08
CA TRP A 300 9.49 7.83 -1.90
C TRP A 300 10.71 7.61 -1.01
N THR A 301 11.28 8.65 -0.41
CA THR A 301 12.52 8.56 0.38
C THR A 301 12.26 8.58 1.88
N SER A 302 12.83 7.60 2.59
CA SER A 302 13.04 7.62 4.03
C SER A 302 14.43 8.19 4.32
N ASP A 303 14.52 9.41 4.80
CA ASP A 303 15.78 9.97 5.33
C ASP A 303 16.05 9.37 6.71
N LEU A 304 17.00 8.44 6.79
CA LEU A 304 17.26 7.67 8.00
C LEU A 304 17.86 8.52 9.13
N SER A 305 18.54 9.63 8.82
CA SER A 305 19.02 10.57 9.83
C SER A 305 17.86 11.34 10.47
N ALA A 306 16.98 11.90 9.65
CA ALA A 306 15.79 12.59 10.14
C ALA A 306 14.87 11.64 10.92
N LEU A 307 14.71 10.41 10.43
CA LEU A 307 13.91 9.38 11.08
C LEU A 307 14.49 8.98 12.44
N SER A 308 15.82 8.84 12.56
CA SER A 308 16.49 8.59 13.84
C SER A 308 16.15 9.66 14.87
N GLN A 309 16.23 10.94 14.49
CA GLN A 309 15.86 12.05 15.38
C GLN A 309 14.38 12.05 15.76
N GLN A 310 13.50 11.68 14.82
CA GLN A 310 12.07 11.55 15.08
C GLN A 310 11.78 10.42 16.08
N LEU A 311 12.44 9.28 15.93
CA LEU A 311 12.28 8.12 16.82
C LEU A 311 12.71 8.39 18.27
N LEU A 312 13.71 9.26 18.46
CA LEU A 312 14.14 9.70 19.80
C LEU A 312 13.09 10.58 20.50
N LYS A 313 12.26 11.28 19.73
CA LYS A 313 11.19 12.16 20.24
C LYS A 313 9.81 11.48 20.26
N GLN A 314 9.71 10.26 19.75
CA GLN A 314 8.44 9.55 19.60
C GLN A 314 7.87 9.17 20.97
N GLN A 315 6.60 9.53 21.18
CA GLN A 315 5.87 9.15 22.40
C GLN A 315 5.51 7.64 22.38
N PRO A 316 5.44 6.99 23.56
CA PRO A 316 4.94 5.62 23.66
C PRO A 316 3.53 5.50 23.07
N GLY A 317 3.28 4.40 22.34
CA GLY A 317 1.98 4.13 21.71
C GLY A 317 1.77 4.74 20.32
N MET A 318 2.69 5.56 19.81
CA MET A 318 2.62 5.99 18.42
C MET A 318 3.01 4.84 17.46
N PRO A 319 2.30 4.68 16.32
CA PRO A 319 2.62 3.63 15.36
C PRO A 319 4.06 3.79 14.84
N ALA A 320 4.75 2.66 14.71
CA ALA A 320 6.10 2.63 14.18
C ALA A 320 6.11 3.04 12.69
N PRO A 321 7.09 3.82 12.24
CA PRO A 321 7.26 4.12 10.83
C PRO A 321 7.45 2.84 10.00
N ARG A 322 6.89 2.81 8.81
CA ARG A 322 6.96 1.67 7.88
C ARG A 322 7.92 2.02 6.75
N LEU A 323 9.17 1.57 6.87
CA LEU A 323 10.24 1.89 5.92
C LEU A 323 9.94 1.39 4.51
N TYR A 324 9.23 0.26 4.37
CA TYR A 324 8.86 -0.29 3.07
C TYR A 324 7.87 0.58 2.28
N GLU A 325 7.16 1.52 2.92
CA GLU A 325 6.30 2.48 2.22
C GLU A 325 7.10 3.59 1.53
N GLN A 326 8.38 3.78 1.91
CA GLN A 326 9.32 4.72 1.30
C GLN A 326 10.65 4.02 1.03
N PRO A 327 10.76 3.23 -0.05
CA PRO A 327 11.83 2.25 -0.27
C PRO A 327 13.18 2.83 -0.69
N PHE A 328 13.31 4.14 -0.80
CA PHE A 328 14.60 4.81 -0.99
C PHE A 328 15.13 5.25 0.37
N TYR A 329 16.22 4.63 0.84
CA TYR A 329 16.79 4.91 2.16
C TYR A 329 17.96 5.86 2.03
N LYS A 330 17.80 7.10 2.50
CA LYS A 330 18.84 8.10 2.42
C LYS A 330 19.76 8.05 3.64
N ILE A 331 21.08 7.92 3.38
CA ILE A 331 22.14 8.06 4.38
C ILE A 331 23.17 9.04 3.82
N GLY A 332 23.28 10.24 4.38
CA GLY A 332 24.12 11.31 3.85
C GLY A 332 23.67 11.73 2.45
N ARG A 333 24.57 11.69 1.46
CA ARG A 333 24.26 12.01 0.06
C ARG A 333 23.83 10.81 -0.77
N TYR A 334 23.89 9.59 -0.21
CA TYR A 334 23.59 8.35 -0.93
C TYR A 334 22.17 7.89 -0.67
N SER A 335 21.55 7.38 -1.72
CA SER A 335 20.26 6.70 -1.70
C SER A 335 20.48 5.20 -1.90
N PHE A 336 20.03 4.41 -0.94
CA PHE A 336 20.12 2.95 -0.96
C PHE A 336 18.74 2.36 -1.27
N GLN A 337 18.74 1.24 -1.99
CA GLN A 337 17.53 0.47 -2.24
C GLN A 337 17.82 -1.02 -2.11
N PHE A 338 16.81 -1.74 -1.63
CA PHE A 338 16.82 -3.19 -1.61
C PHE A 338 16.00 -3.71 -2.79
N PRO A 339 16.59 -4.41 -3.76
CA PRO A 339 15.86 -4.94 -4.91
C PRO A 339 14.67 -5.81 -4.53
N TRP A 340 14.84 -6.69 -3.54
CA TRP A 340 13.77 -7.57 -3.05
C TRP A 340 12.57 -6.79 -2.47
N VAL A 341 12.82 -5.63 -1.87
CA VAL A 341 11.78 -4.71 -1.42
C VAL A 341 11.01 -4.13 -2.58
N GLY A 342 11.75 -3.46 -3.46
CA GLY A 342 11.15 -2.79 -4.61
C GLY A 342 10.38 -3.74 -5.51
N ALA A 343 10.81 -5.01 -5.62
CA ALA A 343 10.13 -6.01 -6.43
C ALA A 343 8.78 -6.47 -5.83
N GLN A 344 8.65 -6.51 -4.49
CA GLN A 344 7.47 -7.04 -3.80
C GLN A 344 6.56 -5.98 -3.19
N GLN A 345 6.93 -4.71 -3.28
CA GLN A 345 6.18 -3.63 -2.65
C GLN A 345 4.78 -3.47 -3.26
N ASN A 346 3.78 -3.32 -2.41
CA ASN A 346 2.47 -2.82 -2.84
C ASN A 346 2.52 -1.29 -2.99
N ASN A 347 2.84 -0.85 -4.22
CA ASN A 347 3.03 0.56 -4.55
C ASN A 347 1.78 1.41 -4.31
N LEU A 348 0.58 0.85 -4.54
CA LEU A 348 -0.67 1.57 -4.30
C LEU A 348 -0.90 1.84 -2.81
N THR A 349 -0.75 0.81 -1.97
CA THR A 349 -0.88 0.96 -0.51
C THR A 349 0.14 1.95 0.04
N ALA A 350 1.38 1.85 -0.42
CA ALA A 350 2.44 2.78 -0.07
C ALA A 350 2.12 4.23 -0.51
N ALA A 351 1.61 4.40 -1.73
CA ALA A 351 1.21 5.72 -2.24
C ALA A 351 0.07 6.33 -1.41
N ILE A 352 -0.99 5.56 -1.09
CA ILE A 352 -2.11 6.02 -0.26
C ILE A 352 -1.59 6.50 1.10
N ASN A 353 -0.80 5.67 1.78
CA ASN A 353 -0.29 6.00 3.10
C ASN A 353 0.66 7.20 3.09
N ASN A 354 1.51 7.33 2.07
CA ASN A 354 2.40 8.48 1.92
C ASN A 354 1.65 9.77 1.57
N LEU A 355 0.65 9.74 0.69
CA LEU A 355 -0.18 10.89 0.39
C LEU A 355 -0.91 11.41 1.63
N ARG A 356 -1.37 10.50 2.50
CA ARG A 356 -1.99 10.89 3.77
C ARG A 356 -1.00 11.46 4.78
N ARG A 357 0.25 10.97 4.82
CA ARG A 357 1.31 11.58 5.66
C ARG A 357 1.64 13.00 5.23
N VAL A 358 1.72 13.25 3.93
CA VAL A 358 1.95 14.60 3.39
C VAL A 358 0.83 15.55 3.80
N ASN A 359 -0.40 15.04 3.89
CA ASN A 359 -1.63 15.79 4.18
C ASN A 359 -2.19 15.45 5.58
N ALA A 360 -1.33 15.35 6.58
CA ALA A 360 -1.75 14.91 7.93
C ALA A 360 -2.46 16.00 8.77
N ARG A 361 -2.57 17.25 8.28
CA ARG A 361 -3.29 18.31 8.98
C ARG A 361 -4.79 18.04 8.96
N ARG A 362 -5.49 18.46 10.02
CA ARG A 362 -6.95 18.26 10.15
C ARG A 362 -7.73 18.78 8.94
N ALA A 363 -7.35 19.93 8.40
CA ALA A 363 -7.97 20.50 7.21
C ALA A 363 -7.79 19.63 5.96
N ASP A 364 -6.61 19.00 5.80
CA ASP A 364 -6.32 18.12 4.67
C ASP A 364 -7.11 16.81 4.74
N VAL A 365 -7.25 16.25 5.96
CA VAL A 365 -8.07 15.05 6.20
C VAL A 365 -9.54 15.33 5.91
N GLN A 366 -10.04 16.49 6.32
CA GLN A 366 -11.41 16.91 6.03
C GLN A 366 -11.63 17.10 4.51
N ALA A 367 -10.70 17.76 3.84
CA ALA A 367 -10.74 17.92 2.38
C ALA A 367 -10.65 16.58 1.64
N GLU A 368 -9.91 15.60 2.17
CA GLU A 368 -9.88 14.25 1.63
C GLU A 368 -11.25 13.56 1.74
N THR A 369 -11.87 13.60 2.92
CA THR A 369 -13.19 13.00 3.11
C THR A 369 -14.20 13.61 2.15
N GLN A 370 -14.22 14.93 2.03
CA GLN A 370 -15.10 15.64 1.09
C GLN A 370 -14.85 15.22 -0.37
N ARG A 371 -13.60 15.00 -0.79
CA ARG A 371 -13.33 14.49 -2.15
C ARG A 371 -13.90 13.10 -2.37
N VAL A 372 -13.78 12.21 -1.38
CA VAL A 372 -14.37 10.85 -1.45
C VAL A 372 -15.89 10.92 -1.56
N GLU A 373 -16.54 11.79 -0.78
CA GLU A 373 -17.98 12.03 -0.83
C GLU A 373 -18.43 12.52 -2.21
N LEU A 374 -17.73 13.52 -2.77
CA LEU A 374 -18.03 14.05 -4.10
C LEU A 374 -17.83 13.01 -5.21
N ALA A 375 -16.75 12.21 -5.13
CA ALA A 375 -16.50 11.14 -6.08
C ALA A 375 -17.59 10.04 -6.01
N LEU A 376 -18.04 9.70 -4.80
CA LEU A 376 -19.15 8.77 -4.63
C LEU A 376 -20.46 9.34 -5.15
N ALA A 377 -20.74 10.60 -4.86
CA ALA A 377 -21.94 11.28 -5.35
C ALA A 377 -22.00 11.30 -6.87
N GLU A 378 -20.88 11.54 -7.53
CA GLU A 378 -20.80 11.52 -9.00
C GLU A 378 -21.05 10.11 -9.56
N SER A 379 -20.46 9.07 -8.97
CA SER A 379 -20.72 7.69 -9.36
C SER A 379 -22.22 7.32 -9.22
N LEU A 380 -22.87 7.80 -8.17
CA LEU A 380 -24.30 7.58 -7.95
C LEU A 380 -25.17 8.34 -8.97
N ARG A 381 -24.84 9.61 -9.26
CA ARG A 381 -25.54 10.41 -10.27
C ARG A 381 -25.48 9.80 -11.65
N GLN A 382 -24.32 9.28 -12.05
CA GLN A 382 -24.13 8.56 -13.32
C GLN A 382 -25.00 7.31 -13.43
N ARG A 383 -25.51 6.80 -12.30
CA ARG A 383 -26.46 5.68 -12.22
C ARG A 383 -27.91 6.11 -12.00
N GLY A 384 -28.20 7.37 -12.21
CA GLY A 384 -29.56 7.90 -12.15
C GLY A 384 -30.09 8.15 -10.75
N PHE A 385 -29.23 8.20 -9.73
CA PHE A 385 -29.62 8.67 -8.41
C PHE A 385 -29.69 10.20 -8.39
N ALA A 386 -30.72 10.75 -7.78
CA ALA A 386 -30.68 12.11 -7.25
C ALA A 386 -29.83 12.08 -5.96
N VAL A 387 -28.87 12.98 -5.86
CA VAL A 387 -27.89 12.97 -4.76
C VAL A 387 -27.71 14.37 -4.19
N GLU A 388 -27.96 14.48 -2.91
CA GLU A 388 -27.64 15.66 -2.08
C GLU A 388 -26.40 15.36 -1.24
N VAL A 389 -25.43 16.28 -1.24
CA VAL A 389 -24.14 16.15 -0.53
C VAL A 389 -24.04 17.25 0.52
N GLY A 390 -23.61 16.89 1.73
CA GLY A 390 -23.35 17.86 2.78
C GLY A 390 -24.60 18.55 3.32
N TYR A 391 -25.76 17.88 3.28
CA TYR A 391 -27.02 18.45 3.77
C TYR A 391 -26.98 18.64 5.28
N ARG A 392 -27.44 19.80 5.74
CA ARG A 392 -27.59 20.11 7.16
C ARG A 392 -29.05 20.19 7.55
N PRO A 393 -29.58 19.16 8.21
CA PRO A 393 -30.93 19.22 8.75
C PRO A 393 -31.10 20.41 9.71
N PRO A 394 -32.29 21.00 9.80
CA PRO A 394 -32.57 22.04 10.78
C PRO A 394 -32.24 21.57 12.20
N VAL A 395 -31.52 22.39 12.95
CA VAL A 395 -31.22 22.15 14.37
C VAL A 395 -32.52 22.27 15.16
N THR A 396 -32.75 21.33 16.07
CA THR A 396 -33.88 21.37 17.03
C THR A 396 -33.33 21.61 18.44
N GLU A 397 -34.22 21.98 19.37
CA GLU A 397 -33.82 22.16 20.78
C GLU A 397 -33.23 20.87 21.40
N GLU A 398 -33.63 19.71 20.87
CA GLU A 398 -33.26 18.40 21.38
C GLU A 398 -32.03 17.81 20.67
N ASP A 399 -31.74 18.17 19.41
CA ASP A 399 -30.69 17.54 18.61
C ASP A 399 -30.13 18.43 17.49
N ASP A 400 -28.79 18.44 17.40
CA ASP A 400 -28.03 18.86 16.23
C ASP A 400 -27.40 17.62 15.59
N ALA A 401 -28.04 17.08 14.57
CA ALA A 401 -27.57 15.88 13.87
C ALA A 401 -26.28 16.12 13.07
N GLY A 402 -25.88 17.38 12.89
CA GLY A 402 -24.73 17.77 12.07
C GLY A 402 -24.95 17.59 10.58
N GLU A 403 -23.88 17.68 9.83
CA GLU A 403 -23.89 17.52 8.38
C GLU A 403 -24.06 16.06 7.97
N VAL A 404 -24.90 15.81 6.99
CA VAL A 404 -25.17 14.49 6.37
C VAL A 404 -24.33 14.37 5.12
N ASP A 405 -23.47 13.37 5.06
CA ASP A 405 -22.50 13.23 3.97
C ASP A 405 -23.21 13.05 2.62
N LEU A 406 -24.11 12.05 2.50
CA LEU A 406 -24.93 11.86 1.29
C LEU A 406 -26.35 11.42 1.63
N ILE A 407 -27.31 12.02 0.90
CA ILE A 407 -28.69 11.52 0.80
C ILE A 407 -28.95 11.22 -0.67
N CYS A 408 -29.38 10.00 -0.98
CA CYS A 408 -29.59 9.55 -2.34
C CYS A 408 -30.99 8.99 -2.53
N GLN A 409 -31.58 9.25 -3.70
CA GLN A 409 -32.88 8.72 -4.07
C GLN A 409 -32.83 8.15 -5.48
N ARG A 410 -33.41 6.96 -5.69
CA ARG A 410 -33.71 6.39 -6.99
C ARG A 410 -34.87 5.40 -6.87
N ASP A 411 -35.84 5.49 -7.77
CA ASP A 411 -36.99 4.57 -7.87
C ASP A 411 -37.76 4.39 -6.53
N GLY A 412 -37.90 5.48 -5.77
CA GLY A 412 -38.55 5.48 -4.46
C GLY A 412 -37.70 4.98 -3.30
N VAL A 413 -36.47 4.49 -3.55
CA VAL A 413 -35.55 4.05 -2.51
C VAL A 413 -34.71 5.22 -2.03
N LEU A 414 -34.75 5.47 -0.72
CA LEU A 414 -33.94 6.48 -0.05
C LEU A 414 -32.73 5.83 0.63
N LEU A 415 -31.54 6.36 0.35
CA LEU A 415 -30.27 5.93 0.95
C LEU A 415 -29.64 7.08 1.70
N LEU A 416 -29.19 6.80 2.91
CA LEU A 416 -28.40 7.70 3.74
C LEU A 416 -27.00 7.10 3.93
N MET A 417 -25.96 7.83 3.60
CA MET A 417 -24.60 7.31 3.69
C MET A 417 -23.72 8.21 4.55
N GLU A 418 -22.93 7.57 5.41
CA GLU A 418 -21.86 8.16 6.18
C GLU A 418 -20.55 7.66 5.61
N VAL A 419 -19.70 8.56 5.10
CA VAL A 419 -18.46 8.22 4.42
C VAL A 419 -17.29 8.29 5.38
N LYS A 420 -16.44 7.28 5.37
CA LYS A 420 -15.20 7.23 6.15
C LYS A 420 -14.02 6.97 5.24
N SER A 421 -12.99 7.80 5.39
CA SER A 421 -11.71 7.61 4.71
C SER A 421 -10.61 7.35 5.74
N GLY A 422 -9.76 6.37 5.44
CA GLY A 422 -8.75 5.94 6.39
C GLY A 422 -7.48 5.40 5.72
N TYR A 423 -6.42 5.20 6.52
CA TYR A 423 -5.24 4.44 6.12
C TYR A 423 -5.61 2.98 5.86
N ILE A 424 -4.86 2.32 4.98
CA ILE A 424 -4.94 0.87 4.83
C ILE A 424 -4.30 0.24 6.07
N ARG A 425 -5.03 -0.65 6.72
CA ARG A 425 -4.67 -1.29 7.99
C ARG A 425 -3.99 -2.62 7.70
N SER A 426 -3.03 -2.96 8.52
CA SER A 426 -2.23 -4.18 8.37
C SER A 426 -2.26 -5.09 9.58
N THR A 427 -2.92 -4.68 10.68
CA THR A 427 -3.00 -5.48 11.90
C THR A 427 -4.44 -5.60 12.40
N THR A 428 -4.74 -6.70 13.09
CA THR A 428 -6.04 -6.93 13.73
C THR A 428 -6.38 -5.82 14.73
N HIS A 429 -5.38 -5.33 15.47
CA HIS A 429 -5.53 -4.21 16.38
C HIS A 429 -5.97 -2.92 15.68
N GLU A 430 -5.33 -2.56 14.55
CA GLU A 430 -5.72 -1.39 13.76
C GLU A 430 -7.17 -1.51 13.24
N VAL A 431 -7.57 -2.69 12.78
CA VAL A 431 -8.94 -2.97 12.32
C VAL A 431 -9.93 -2.86 13.48
N TRP A 432 -9.59 -3.41 14.64
CA TRP A 432 -10.42 -3.30 15.86
C TRP A 432 -10.59 -1.84 16.32
N LEU A 433 -9.51 -1.05 16.35
CA LEU A 433 -9.56 0.37 16.67
C LEU A 433 -10.45 1.14 15.71
N HIS A 434 -10.36 0.84 14.43
CA HIS A 434 -11.22 1.46 13.42
C HIS A 434 -12.69 1.12 13.63
N ARG A 435 -12.99 -0.15 13.86
CA ARG A 435 -14.36 -0.62 14.14
C ARG A 435 -14.94 0.05 15.39
N THR A 436 -14.18 0.05 16.48
CA THR A 436 -14.67 0.50 17.79
C THR A 436 -14.70 2.01 17.96
N ASN A 437 -13.79 2.73 17.32
CA ASN A 437 -13.72 4.19 17.42
C ASN A 437 -14.39 4.87 16.22
N THR A 438 -13.94 4.58 15.01
CA THR A 438 -14.38 5.31 13.81
C THR A 438 -15.76 4.87 13.34
N LEU A 439 -15.96 3.56 13.11
CA LEU A 439 -17.22 3.06 12.55
C LEU A 439 -18.36 3.06 13.59
N ARG A 440 -18.05 2.83 14.86
CA ARG A 440 -19.05 2.96 15.92
C ARG A 440 -19.53 4.39 16.10
N LYS A 441 -18.62 5.37 15.98
CA LYS A 441 -18.98 6.78 15.92
C LYS A 441 -19.84 7.10 14.68
N ALA A 442 -19.49 6.56 13.52
CA ALA A 442 -20.28 6.70 12.30
C ALA A 442 -21.68 6.12 12.46
N ALA A 443 -21.81 4.94 13.05
CA ALA A 443 -23.10 4.32 13.34
C ALA A 443 -23.95 5.19 14.28
N TRP A 444 -23.35 5.76 15.33
CA TRP A 444 -24.04 6.70 16.22
C TRP A 444 -24.49 7.97 15.48
N GLN A 445 -23.64 8.52 14.61
CA GLN A 445 -23.99 9.66 13.75
C GLN A 445 -25.14 9.33 12.82
N LEU A 446 -25.09 8.18 12.14
CA LEU A 446 -26.15 7.74 11.22
C LEU A 446 -27.50 7.57 11.91
N ARG A 447 -27.53 7.08 13.15
CA ARG A 447 -28.78 6.93 13.91
C ARG A 447 -29.46 8.29 14.08
N ARG A 448 -28.72 9.32 14.50
CA ARG A 448 -29.23 10.69 14.67
C ARG A 448 -29.61 11.32 13.33
N LYS A 449 -28.73 11.21 12.33
CA LYS A 449 -28.94 11.73 10.99
C LYS A 449 -30.19 11.11 10.34
N ARG A 450 -30.45 9.82 10.54
CA ARG A 450 -31.64 9.14 10.01
C ARG A 450 -32.94 9.75 10.52
N THR A 451 -33.05 9.99 11.81
CA THR A 451 -34.21 10.66 12.42
C THR A 451 -34.38 12.10 11.91
N ALA A 452 -33.27 12.85 11.84
CA ALA A 452 -33.29 14.23 11.38
C ALA A 452 -33.66 14.37 9.89
N VAL A 453 -33.14 13.48 9.03
CA VAL A 453 -33.46 13.46 7.59
C VAL A 453 -34.91 13.04 7.35
N ALA A 454 -35.45 12.06 8.09
CA ALA A 454 -36.83 11.68 8.00
C ALA A 454 -37.77 12.86 8.30
N ARG A 455 -37.47 13.63 9.37
CA ARG A 455 -38.19 14.88 9.70
C ARG A 455 -38.03 15.94 8.62
N ALA A 456 -36.83 16.13 8.11
CA ALA A 456 -36.54 17.10 7.06
C ALA A 456 -37.30 16.79 5.76
N LEU A 457 -37.36 15.52 5.35
CA LEU A 457 -38.12 15.09 4.17
C LEU A 457 -39.63 15.31 4.29
N VAL A 458 -40.18 15.48 5.49
CA VAL A 458 -41.57 15.89 5.69
C VAL A 458 -41.73 17.41 5.58
N ALA A 459 -40.78 18.19 6.15
CA ALA A 459 -40.93 19.62 6.32
C ALA A 459 -40.26 20.47 5.19
N ASP A 460 -39.18 19.98 4.60
CA ASP A 460 -38.37 20.71 3.61
C ASP A 460 -38.78 20.31 2.18
N GLN A 461 -39.63 21.12 1.56
CA GLN A 461 -40.07 20.90 0.18
C GLN A 461 -38.93 21.05 -0.84
N ASP A 462 -37.95 21.89 -0.57
CA ASP A 462 -36.81 22.10 -1.45
C ASP A 462 -35.89 20.87 -1.49
N LEU A 463 -35.61 20.25 -0.33
CA LEU A 463 -34.90 18.97 -0.25
C LEU A 463 -35.64 17.88 -1.03
N ARG A 464 -36.97 17.78 -0.87
CA ARG A 464 -37.78 16.82 -1.61
C ARG A 464 -37.73 17.04 -3.11
N PHE A 465 -37.79 18.28 -3.55
CA PHE A 465 -37.67 18.66 -4.96
C PHE A 465 -36.31 18.28 -5.53
N ARG A 466 -35.20 18.59 -4.84
CA ARG A 466 -33.85 18.24 -5.28
C ARG A 466 -33.64 16.72 -5.36
N LEU A 467 -34.24 15.96 -4.46
CA LEU A 467 -34.18 14.50 -4.49
C LEU A 467 -35.23 13.85 -5.41
N GLY A 468 -36.19 14.61 -5.97
CA GLY A 468 -37.27 14.07 -6.76
C GLY A 468 -38.17 13.10 -5.97
N TYR A 469 -38.28 13.30 -4.65
CA TYR A 469 -39.01 12.41 -3.75
C TYR A 469 -40.38 12.95 -3.38
N SER A 470 -41.44 12.20 -3.71
CA SER A 470 -42.83 12.61 -3.46
C SER A 470 -43.56 11.76 -2.39
N GLY A 471 -42.92 10.70 -1.89
CA GLY A 471 -43.52 9.77 -0.92
C GLY A 471 -43.60 10.34 0.50
N GLN A 472 -44.33 9.64 1.38
CA GLN A 472 -44.18 9.81 2.83
C GLN A 472 -42.93 9.08 3.28
N CYS A 473 -42.16 9.70 4.17
CA CYS A 473 -40.92 9.14 4.67
C CYS A 473 -40.95 8.95 6.17
N THR A 474 -40.70 7.74 6.61
CA THR A 474 -40.44 7.39 8.00
C THR A 474 -38.97 7.00 8.17
N GLU A 475 -38.48 6.91 9.40
CA GLU A 475 -37.11 6.45 9.65
C GLU A 475 -36.80 5.08 9.06
N THR A 476 -37.80 4.19 9.01
CA THR A 476 -37.67 2.82 8.49
C THR A 476 -37.52 2.77 6.98
N ASP A 477 -38.00 3.79 6.26
CA ASP A 477 -37.88 3.88 4.80
C ASP A 477 -36.47 4.32 4.37
N LEU A 478 -35.70 4.93 5.27
CA LEU A 478 -34.32 5.35 5.04
C LEU A 478 -33.35 4.19 5.28
N ARG A 479 -32.78 3.66 4.20
CA ARG A 479 -31.67 2.69 4.28
C ARG A 479 -30.38 3.45 4.58
N ALA A 480 -29.74 3.12 5.71
CA ALA A 480 -28.55 3.82 6.16
C ALA A 480 -27.33 2.90 6.13
N TRP A 481 -26.24 3.36 5.51
CA TRP A 481 -25.00 2.63 5.33
C TRP A 481 -23.78 3.44 5.73
N ILE A 482 -22.76 2.76 6.25
CA ILE A 482 -21.41 3.33 6.40
C ILE A 482 -20.64 2.93 5.15
N VAL A 483 -20.09 3.91 4.42
CA VAL A 483 -19.21 3.67 3.27
C VAL A 483 -17.77 3.95 3.69
N ASP A 484 -16.92 2.93 3.67
CA ASP A 484 -15.52 3.02 4.06
C ASP A 484 -14.60 2.84 2.85
N THR A 485 -13.51 3.61 2.77
CA THR A 485 -12.50 3.43 1.71
C THR A 485 -11.69 2.14 1.86
N SER A 486 -11.75 1.49 3.03
CA SER A 486 -11.09 0.22 3.29
C SER A 486 -12.01 -0.97 3.08
N ILE A 487 -11.43 -2.15 2.88
CA ILE A 487 -12.16 -3.39 2.56
C ILE A 487 -12.32 -4.33 3.77
N GLU A 488 -11.54 -4.14 4.81
CA GLU A 488 -11.39 -5.11 5.91
C GLU A 488 -12.71 -5.44 6.63
N LEU A 489 -13.64 -4.48 6.69
CA LEU A 489 -14.93 -4.62 7.35
C LEU A 489 -16.12 -4.64 6.36
N ASP A 490 -15.86 -4.77 5.07
CA ASP A 490 -16.90 -4.79 4.05
C ASP A 490 -17.90 -5.95 4.26
N GLY A 491 -19.19 -5.61 4.18
CA GLY A 491 -20.29 -6.54 4.38
C GLY A 491 -20.65 -6.82 5.85
N GLN A 492 -19.88 -6.31 6.81
CA GLN A 492 -20.19 -6.43 8.24
C GLN A 492 -21.20 -5.37 8.69
N SER A 493 -21.73 -5.56 9.88
CA SER A 493 -22.59 -4.58 10.56
C SER A 493 -21.92 -4.02 11.81
N VAL A 494 -22.05 -2.71 12.02
CA VAL A 494 -21.61 -2.02 13.23
C VAL A 494 -22.81 -1.29 13.82
N ASP A 495 -23.19 -1.65 15.04
CA ASP A 495 -24.35 -1.10 15.77
C ASP A 495 -25.64 -1.04 14.93
N GLY A 496 -25.86 -2.07 14.09
CA GLY A 496 -27.05 -2.23 13.22
C GLY A 496 -26.92 -1.58 11.83
N PHE A 497 -25.82 -0.89 11.53
CA PHE A 497 -25.59 -0.31 10.20
C PHE A 497 -24.59 -1.13 9.39
N ARG A 498 -24.92 -1.39 8.13
CA ARG A 498 -24.06 -2.13 7.21
C ARG A 498 -22.87 -1.27 6.79
N VAL A 499 -21.68 -1.87 6.81
CA VAL A 499 -20.45 -1.29 6.28
C VAL A 499 -20.26 -1.78 4.85
N LEU A 500 -20.02 -0.86 3.93
CA LEU A 500 -19.74 -1.16 2.52
C LEU A 500 -18.37 -0.56 2.16
N SER A 501 -17.53 -1.36 1.50
CA SER A 501 -16.34 -0.83 0.88
C SER A 501 -16.69 0.12 -0.27
N ARG A 502 -16.07 1.32 -0.29
CA ARG A 502 -16.25 2.28 -1.38
C ARG A 502 -15.87 1.66 -2.74
N GLU A 503 -14.86 0.82 -2.75
CA GLU A 503 -14.35 0.15 -3.95
C GLU A 503 -15.34 -0.92 -4.46
N ALA A 504 -15.83 -1.79 -3.57
CA ALA A 504 -16.84 -2.77 -3.95
C ALA A 504 -18.15 -2.10 -4.41
N LEU A 505 -18.53 -0.98 -3.78
CA LEU A 505 -19.68 -0.20 -4.18
C LEU A 505 -19.51 0.40 -5.58
N GLU A 506 -18.30 0.85 -5.94
CA GLU A 506 -18.00 1.35 -7.30
C GLU A 506 -18.26 0.30 -8.37
N VAL A 507 -17.81 -0.93 -8.16
CA VAL A 507 -18.04 -2.06 -9.09
C VAL A 507 -19.54 -2.34 -9.24
N VAL A 508 -20.28 -2.31 -8.12
CA VAL A 508 -21.73 -2.50 -8.12
C VAL A 508 -22.45 -1.37 -8.88
N LEU A 509 -22.02 -0.12 -8.65
CA LEU A 509 -22.62 1.04 -9.32
C LEU A 509 -22.34 1.06 -10.82
N ARG A 510 -21.26 0.43 -11.27
CA ARG A 510 -20.95 0.26 -12.71
C ARG A 510 -21.67 -0.93 -13.33
N ASP A 511 -22.43 -1.70 -12.56
CA ASP A 511 -23.10 -2.93 -12.98
C ASP A 511 -22.11 -4.02 -13.45
N GLU A 512 -20.94 -4.03 -12.87
CA GLU A 512 -19.83 -4.92 -13.21
C GLU A 512 -19.63 -6.03 -12.15
N LYS A 513 -20.71 -6.42 -11.46
CA LYS A 513 -20.69 -7.45 -10.39
C LYS A 513 -20.17 -8.81 -10.85
N GLN A 514 -20.36 -9.12 -12.13
CA GLN A 514 -19.84 -10.36 -12.72
C GLN A 514 -18.31 -10.45 -12.60
N LEU A 515 -17.61 -9.32 -12.55
CA LEU A 515 -16.14 -9.28 -12.38
C LEU A 515 -15.71 -9.53 -10.92
N LEU A 516 -16.66 -9.58 -9.98
CA LEU A 516 -16.43 -9.95 -8.57
C LEU A 516 -16.68 -11.45 -8.31
N ARG A 517 -16.96 -12.25 -9.32
CA ARG A 517 -17.13 -13.71 -9.19
C ARG A 517 -15.76 -14.37 -9.02
N PRO A 518 -15.65 -15.46 -8.25
CA PRO A 518 -14.44 -16.27 -8.20
C PRO A 518 -14.02 -16.74 -9.59
N VAL A 519 -12.74 -16.78 -9.86
CA VAL A 519 -12.18 -17.19 -11.16
C VAL A 519 -12.65 -18.61 -11.54
N ASP A 520 -12.83 -19.47 -10.57
CA ASP A 520 -13.31 -20.86 -10.73
C ASP A 520 -14.72 -20.97 -11.34
N GLN A 521 -15.50 -19.88 -11.36
CA GLN A 521 -16.83 -19.84 -11.99
C GLN A 521 -16.81 -19.29 -13.43
N PHE A 522 -15.66 -18.80 -13.91
CA PHE A 522 -15.51 -18.33 -15.29
C PHE A 522 -15.15 -19.45 -16.27
N ASP A 523 -14.66 -20.58 -15.79
CA ASP A 523 -14.18 -21.67 -16.64
C ASP A 523 -15.32 -22.50 -17.28
N ASP A 524 -16.56 -22.38 -16.80
CA ASP A 524 -17.68 -23.24 -17.28
C ASP A 524 -18.53 -22.64 -18.40
N GLU A 525 -18.50 -21.32 -18.65
CA GLU A 525 -19.43 -20.71 -19.63
C GLU A 525 -18.79 -19.95 -20.81
N GLN A 526 -17.52 -19.61 -20.77
CA GLN A 526 -16.84 -18.98 -21.94
C GLN A 526 -15.36 -19.38 -21.96
N GLY A 527 -15.02 -20.23 -22.94
CA GLY A 527 -13.67 -20.71 -23.13
C GLY A 527 -12.59 -19.62 -23.05
N ARG A 528 -11.61 -19.88 -22.23
CA ARG A 528 -10.28 -19.28 -22.10
C ARG A 528 -10.05 -18.01 -22.91
N CYS A 529 -10.19 -16.89 -22.30
CA CYS A 529 -9.44 -15.71 -22.65
C CYS A 529 -8.37 -15.51 -21.57
N SER A 530 -7.23 -16.19 -21.71
CA SER A 530 -6.03 -15.86 -20.95
C SER A 530 -5.53 -14.52 -21.48
N LEU A 531 -5.90 -13.43 -20.81
CA LEU A 531 -5.37 -12.08 -21.08
C LEU A 531 -3.91 -11.94 -20.61
N PHE A 532 -3.34 -12.99 -19.99
CA PHE A 532 -1.94 -13.01 -19.58
C PHE A 532 -1.34 -14.37 -19.96
N PRO A 533 -0.15 -14.41 -20.58
CA PRO A 533 0.57 -15.66 -20.74
C PRO A 533 0.90 -16.27 -19.38
N ASP A 534 0.80 -17.60 -19.29
CA ASP A 534 1.15 -18.39 -18.09
C ASP A 534 2.55 -17.97 -17.61
N GLY A 535 2.64 -17.33 -16.45
CA GLY A 535 3.92 -16.91 -15.87
C GLY A 535 3.91 -15.58 -15.10
N PHE A 536 2.76 -15.10 -14.61
CA PHE A 536 2.73 -13.94 -13.71
C PHE A 536 2.22 -14.34 -12.33
#